data_b42bcd9a796e68fa163da97520b5c567
#
_entry.id   b42bcd9a796e68fa163da97520b5c567
#
_cell.length_a   1.000
_cell.length_b   1.000
_cell.length_c   1.000
_cell.angle_alpha   90.00
_cell.angle_beta   90.00
_cell.angle_gamma   90.00
#
_symmetry.space_group_name_H-M   'P 1'
#
loop_
_entity.id
_entity.type
_entity.pdbx_description
1 polymer ?
#
loop_
_entity_poly.entity_id
_entity_poly.type
_entity_poly.pdbx_seq_one_letter_code
_entity_poly.pdbx_strand_id
1 'polypeptide(L)'
;MSTRTTRTYMAGRLLLVAGLGLASLTACAHISPSAAPELAYQVTEGQNINAFLRDGPVAAHLLLRNGQSPRILVAFPAGNSGVGLWFDQLAGSANWTLTQTPQPLTMRDSRGRPLYGLRATATIGAPRLAIRKAVLSNVRFLRDYESVGRIPDEILVPKRSDGGRLIFSRDRTDGAPGYMIEVRVTHGRLEDGSIIAGADGNIGIELTAASGETPLTGLSEGELLNERAAPDAAARHALAFLSYREKFMAGSWRFNTYFGRDTLMSVRLLMPALQPAAVEAGIGAVLARMNEAGEVAHEEGLSEFAILDRRKNGNAADDTLAADAPTLDFGMIDDDYMLAPVAAAYLLEYASTEQARAFLAQPVVSATRAGDHEPAGALLARNLRHVVMQARPFAERQNALSLIPIKAGRLTGQWRDSEEGLGRGRYAYDVNAALVPAALEATGRLLHAGLLDPYLSPAERGELSGAA
;
A
#
# COMPACT_ATOMS: atom_id res chain seq x y z
N MET A 1 13.61 27.28 74.12
CA MET A 1 13.28 26.18 75.01
C MET A 1 13.47 24.89 74.20
N SER A 2 14.55 24.30 74.55
CA SER A 2 14.79 23.02 75.24
C SER A 2 14.59 21.83 74.28
N THR A 3 15.43 20.93 74.10
CA THR A 3 16.76 20.40 74.51
C THR A 3 16.98 19.14 73.65
N ARG A 4 18.16 19.03 73.06
CA ARG A 4 19.15 17.93 73.19
C ARG A 4 18.58 16.49 73.27
N THR A 5 19.06 15.55 72.47
CA THR A 5 20.24 14.78 72.85
C THR A 5 20.76 13.89 71.71
N THR A 6 22.06 13.95 71.50
CA THR A 6 23.00 13.13 70.73
C THR A 6 23.11 11.71 71.31
N ARG A 7 23.33 10.68 70.50
CA ARG A 7 24.19 9.51 70.85
C ARG A 7 24.79 8.85 69.63
N THR A 8 26.10 8.99 69.56
CA THR A 8 27.08 8.26 68.77
C THR A 8 27.31 6.88 69.37
N TYR A 9 27.46 5.84 68.54
CA TYR A 9 28.29 4.69 68.87
C TYR A 9 29.02 4.16 67.62
N MET A 10 30.29 3.81 67.88
CA MET A 10 31.35 3.40 66.96
C MET A 10 31.32 1.89 66.63
N ALA A 11 31.86 1.62 65.45
CA ALA A 11 32.84 0.57 65.12
C ALA A 11 32.43 -0.90 65.08
N GLY A 12 32.76 -1.49 63.95
CA GLY A 12 32.87 -2.94 63.76
C GLY A 12 33.22 -3.30 62.32
N ARG A 13 34.49 -3.24 61.93
CA ARG A 13 35.04 -3.84 60.70
C ARG A 13 34.96 -5.35 60.78
N LEU A 14 34.34 -5.98 59.83
CA LEU A 14 34.60 -7.39 59.48
C LEU A 14 34.75 -7.51 57.99
N LEU A 15 35.94 -7.80 57.51
CA LEU A 15 36.23 -8.26 56.16
C LEU A 15 35.71 -9.68 56.03
N LEU A 16 34.82 -9.92 55.05
CA LEU A 16 34.61 -11.26 54.54
C LEU A 16 34.85 -11.24 53.01
N VAL A 17 35.91 -11.89 52.62
CA VAL A 17 36.23 -12.25 51.23
C VAL A 17 35.27 -13.41 50.88
N ALA A 18 34.42 -13.21 49.89
CA ALA A 18 33.65 -14.28 49.30
C ALA A 18 33.72 -14.19 47.77
N GLY A 19 34.11 -15.28 47.18
CA GLY A 19 34.54 -15.42 45.79
C GLY A 19 33.50 -15.08 44.75
N LEU A 20 33.99 -14.53 43.65
CA LEU A 20 33.22 -14.41 42.40
C LEU A 20 32.98 -15.79 41.79
N GLY A 21 31.76 -16.27 41.92
CA GLY A 21 31.22 -17.31 41.05
C GLY A 21 30.57 -16.64 39.85
N LEU A 22 31.22 -16.66 38.67
CA LEU A 22 30.54 -16.34 37.40
C LEU A 22 29.49 -17.43 37.11
N ALA A 23 28.26 -17.16 37.45
CA ALA A 23 27.16 -17.90 36.90
C ALA A 23 26.82 -17.31 35.53
N SER A 24 27.24 -17.99 34.48
CA SER A 24 26.80 -17.75 33.11
C SER A 24 25.31 -18.11 33.02
N LEU A 25 24.44 -17.12 33.14
CA LEU A 25 23.04 -17.24 32.80
C LEU A 25 22.93 -17.32 31.27
N THR A 26 22.98 -18.54 30.72
CA THR A 26 22.53 -18.83 29.38
C THR A 26 21.02 -18.65 29.40
N ALA A 27 20.54 -17.46 29.02
CA ALA A 27 19.13 -17.26 28.76
C ALA A 27 18.77 -18.05 27.49
N CYS A 28 18.28 -19.29 27.68
CA CYS A 28 17.55 -19.98 26.64
C CYS A 28 16.27 -19.16 26.40
N ALA A 29 16.27 -18.35 25.33
CA ALA A 29 15.05 -17.81 24.80
C ALA A 29 14.18 -18.99 24.38
N HIS A 30 13.18 -19.34 25.19
CA HIS A 30 12.09 -20.18 24.76
C HIS A 30 11.40 -19.47 23.60
N ILE A 31 11.73 -19.87 22.36
CA ILE A 31 10.94 -19.55 21.20
C ILE A 31 9.66 -20.40 21.38
N SER A 32 8.62 -19.81 21.94
CA SER A 32 7.26 -20.38 21.83
C SER A 32 6.98 -20.60 20.35
N PRO A 33 6.39 -21.74 19.96
CA PRO A 33 5.98 -21.93 18.58
C PRO A 33 5.06 -20.76 18.21
N SER A 34 5.47 -19.98 17.21
CA SER A 34 4.69 -18.87 16.69
C SER A 34 3.33 -19.41 16.29
N ALA A 35 2.25 -18.82 16.78
CA ALA A 35 0.92 -19.05 16.25
C ALA A 35 0.96 -18.88 14.75
N ALA A 36 0.13 -19.62 14.00
CA ALA A 36 0.04 -19.46 12.56
C ALA A 36 -0.30 -17.98 12.23
N PRO A 37 0.31 -17.38 11.19
CA PRO A 37 -0.02 -16.02 10.80
C PRO A 37 -1.52 -15.87 10.50
N GLU A 38 -2.06 -14.67 10.72
CA GLU A 38 -3.47 -14.35 10.41
C GLU A 38 -3.84 -14.71 8.96
N LEU A 39 -2.92 -14.45 8.01
CA LEU A 39 -3.07 -14.80 6.60
C LEU A 39 -1.72 -15.24 6.03
N ALA A 40 -1.66 -16.46 5.50
CA ALA A 40 -0.50 -16.93 4.74
C ALA A 40 -0.96 -17.90 3.64
N TYR A 41 -0.57 -17.61 2.40
CA TYR A 41 -0.85 -18.49 1.27
C TYR A 41 0.18 -18.33 0.17
N GLN A 42 0.21 -19.27 -0.76
CA GLN A 42 1.14 -19.28 -1.90
C GLN A 42 0.40 -19.54 -3.21
N VAL A 43 0.82 -18.84 -4.26
CA VAL A 43 0.34 -19.03 -5.63
C VAL A 43 1.54 -19.11 -6.57
N THR A 44 1.55 -20.09 -7.48
CA THR A 44 2.56 -20.19 -8.53
C THR A 44 1.95 -19.78 -9.86
N GLU A 45 2.54 -18.78 -10.49
CA GLU A 45 2.13 -18.26 -11.80
C GLU A 45 3.32 -18.26 -12.76
N GLY A 46 3.29 -19.13 -13.74
CA GLY A 46 4.39 -19.27 -14.70
C GLY A 46 5.71 -19.56 -13.97
N GLN A 47 6.66 -18.63 -14.07
CA GLN A 47 7.97 -18.74 -13.42
C GLN A 47 8.01 -18.13 -11.99
N ASN A 48 6.92 -17.60 -11.49
CA ASN A 48 6.91 -16.89 -10.23
C ASN A 48 6.27 -17.75 -9.13
N ILE A 49 6.97 -17.87 -8.02
CA ILE A 49 6.42 -18.35 -6.74
C ILE A 49 6.08 -17.10 -5.95
N ASN A 50 4.80 -16.90 -5.64
CA ASN A 50 4.28 -15.78 -4.88
C ASN A 50 3.82 -16.27 -3.52
N ALA A 51 4.41 -15.79 -2.44
CA ALA A 51 3.98 -16.08 -1.07
C ALA A 51 3.51 -14.79 -0.41
N PHE A 52 2.31 -14.83 0.13
CA PHE A 52 1.64 -13.70 0.76
C PHE A 52 1.53 -13.95 2.25
N LEU A 53 1.80 -12.91 3.03
CA LEU A 53 1.78 -12.94 4.48
C LEU A 53 1.13 -11.69 5.02
N ARG A 54 0.19 -11.83 5.97
CA ARG A 54 -0.28 -10.75 6.82
C ARG A 54 -0.42 -11.25 8.26
N ASP A 55 0.12 -10.47 9.21
CA ASP A 55 0.03 -10.75 10.63
C ASP A 55 0.25 -9.46 11.44
N GLY A 56 -0.79 -8.94 12.07
CA GLY A 56 -0.77 -7.67 12.76
C GLY A 56 -0.22 -6.52 11.88
N PRO A 57 0.89 -5.87 12.27
CA PRO A 57 1.49 -4.77 11.51
C PRO A 57 2.29 -5.23 10.28
N VAL A 58 2.49 -6.51 10.11
CA VAL A 58 3.27 -7.07 8.99
C VAL A 58 2.34 -7.45 7.85
N ALA A 59 2.60 -6.90 6.66
CA ALA A 59 2.00 -7.35 5.42
C ALA A 59 3.09 -7.37 4.34
N ALA A 60 3.27 -8.51 3.66
CA ALA A 60 4.34 -8.67 2.68
C ALA A 60 3.97 -9.69 1.59
N HIS A 61 4.40 -9.41 0.37
CA HIS A 61 4.37 -10.32 -0.76
C HIS A 61 5.80 -10.67 -1.16
N LEU A 62 6.21 -11.91 -0.93
CA LEU A 62 7.48 -12.46 -1.40
C LEU A 62 7.29 -13.08 -2.78
N LEU A 63 8.07 -12.64 -3.75
CA LEU A 63 8.14 -13.22 -5.10
C LEU A 63 9.53 -13.79 -5.34
N LEU A 64 9.58 -15.08 -5.68
CA LEU A 64 10.77 -15.77 -6.16
C LEU A 64 10.56 -16.10 -7.64
N ARG A 65 11.40 -15.55 -8.52
CA ARG A 65 11.33 -15.85 -9.95
C ARG A 65 12.31 -16.95 -10.32
N ASN A 66 11.80 -17.98 -10.95
CA ASN A 66 12.52 -19.08 -11.57
C ASN A 66 13.12 -18.69 -12.93
N GLY A 67 13.95 -19.55 -13.51
CA GLY A 67 14.49 -19.42 -14.86
C GLY A 67 15.95 -19.02 -14.89
N GLN A 68 16.40 -18.51 -16.02
CA GLN A 68 17.79 -18.07 -16.23
C GLN A 68 18.10 -16.71 -15.60
N SER A 69 17.07 -15.91 -15.29
CA SER A 69 17.22 -14.61 -14.67
C SER A 69 16.51 -14.59 -13.31
N PRO A 70 17.04 -15.33 -12.31
CA PRO A 70 16.40 -15.43 -11.01
C PRO A 70 16.38 -14.07 -10.32
N ARG A 71 15.37 -13.87 -9.48
CA ARG A 71 15.27 -12.69 -8.62
C ARG A 71 14.42 -12.98 -7.40
N ILE A 72 14.62 -12.15 -6.39
CA ILE A 72 13.86 -12.11 -5.16
C ILE A 72 13.29 -10.72 -5.04
N LEU A 73 11.96 -10.59 -4.86
CA LEU A 73 11.30 -9.34 -4.55
C LEU A 73 10.45 -9.52 -3.30
N VAL A 74 10.44 -8.53 -2.43
CA VAL A 74 9.47 -8.44 -1.34
C VAL A 74 8.81 -7.07 -1.41
N ALA A 75 7.51 -7.06 -1.63
CA ALA A 75 6.71 -5.85 -1.66
C ALA A 75 5.88 -5.75 -0.38
N PHE A 76 5.77 -4.53 0.14
CA PHE A 76 5.00 -4.21 1.34
C PHE A 76 3.89 -3.22 0.98
N PRO A 77 2.62 -3.48 1.32
CA PRO A 77 1.53 -2.52 1.19
C PRO A 77 1.81 -1.17 1.86
N ALA A 78 2.49 -1.20 3.01
CA ALA A 78 2.94 -0.01 3.71
C ALA A 78 3.86 0.84 2.82
N GLY A 79 3.50 2.10 2.58
CA GLY A 79 4.27 3.05 1.76
C GLY A 79 4.44 2.65 0.29
N ASN A 80 3.71 1.63 -0.20
CA ASN A 80 3.99 1.01 -1.52
C ASN A 80 5.47 0.68 -1.66
N SER A 81 6.07 0.15 -0.59
CA SER A 81 7.50 -0.07 -0.49
C SER A 81 7.91 -1.47 -0.94
N GLY A 82 9.17 -1.65 -1.22
CA GLY A 82 9.69 -2.94 -1.61
C GLY A 82 11.21 -3.03 -1.61
N VAL A 83 11.68 -4.26 -1.59
CA VAL A 83 13.09 -4.60 -1.70
C VAL A 83 13.28 -5.70 -2.72
N GLY A 84 14.31 -5.59 -3.56
CA GLY A 84 14.53 -6.56 -4.63
C GLY A 84 16.01 -6.86 -4.84
N LEU A 85 16.28 -8.12 -5.17
CA LEU A 85 17.59 -8.63 -5.59
C LEU A 85 17.48 -9.25 -6.98
N TRP A 86 18.21 -8.72 -7.93
CA TRP A 86 18.40 -9.27 -9.25
C TRP A 86 19.76 -9.96 -9.31
N PHE A 87 19.78 -11.19 -9.76
CA PHE A 87 21.01 -11.95 -9.91
C PHE A 87 21.51 -11.87 -11.35
N ASP A 88 22.79 -12.23 -11.54
CA ASP A 88 23.33 -12.41 -12.87
C ASP A 88 22.62 -13.53 -13.60
N GLN A 89 22.63 -13.47 -14.93
CA GLN A 89 22.03 -14.50 -15.76
C GLN A 89 22.76 -15.84 -15.58
N LEU A 90 22.01 -16.90 -15.39
CA LEU A 90 22.52 -18.26 -15.28
C LEU A 90 22.69 -18.89 -16.67
N ALA A 91 23.64 -19.82 -16.79
CA ALA A 91 23.82 -20.60 -18.02
C ALA A 91 22.61 -21.51 -18.34
N GLY A 92 21.89 -21.96 -17.31
CA GLY A 92 20.70 -22.79 -17.40
C GLY A 92 19.55 -22.26 -16.55
N SER A 93 18.36 -22.78 -16.79
CA SER A 93 17.19 -22.46 -15.95
C SER A 93 17.33 -23.07 -14.56
N ALA A 94 17.04 -22.31 -13.53
CA ALA A 94 17.05 -22.75 -12.15
C ALA A 94 15.71 -22.44 -11.48
N ASN A 95 15.31 -23.30 -10.52
CA ASN A 95 14.04 -23.17 -9.83
C ASN A 95 14.27 -22.96 -8.34
N TRP A 96 13.61 -21.95 -7.81
CA TRP A 96 13.47 -21.75 -6.39
C TRP A 96 12.52 -22.77 -5.79
N THR A 97 12.79 -23.16 -4.56
CA THR A 97 11.85 -23.88 -3.69
C THR A 97 11.79 -23.15 -2.37
N LEU A 98 10.60 -22.70 -1.99
CA LEU A 98 10.33 -22.15 -0.67
C LEU A 98 10.21 -23.33 0.30
N THR A 99 11.11 -23.43 1.29
CA THR A 99 11.20 -24.61 2.16
C THR A 99 10.23 -24.56 3.35
N GLN A 100 9.77 -23.36 3.69
CA GLN A 100 8.80 -23.11 4.77
C GLN A 100 7.92 -21.92 4.42
N THR A 101 6.73 -21.86 4.99
CA THR A 101 5.88 -20.67 4.96
C THR A 101 6.65 -19.48 5.54
N PRO A 102 6.71 -18.32 4.85
CA PRO A 102 7.33 -17.14 5.40
C PRO A 102 6.75 -16.76 6.76
N GLN A 103 7.60 -16.31 7.66
CA GLN A 103 7.22 -15.93 9.01
C GLN A 103 7.24 -14.40 9.15
N PRO A 104 6.26 -13.82 9.87
CA PRO A 104 6.26 -12.39 10.15
C PRO A 104 7.45 -12.02 11.03
N LEU A 105 7.97 -10.81 10.82
CA LEU A 105 9.12 -10.30 11.56
C LEU A 105 8.90 -8.83 11.90
N THR A 106 9.04 -8.50 13.17
CA THR A 106 9.22 -7.14 13.64
C THR A 106 10.63 -7.01 14.20
N MET A 107 11.37 -6.03 13.75
CA MET A 107 12.73 -5.77 14.17
C MET A 107 12.97 -4.27 14.35
N ARG A 108 14.19 -3.92 14.75
CA ARG A 108 14.62 -2.51 14.88
C ARG A 108 15.87 -2.27 14.04
N ASP A 109 15.93 -1.09 13.44
CA ASP A 109 17.15 -0.63 12.79
C ASP A 109 18.25 -0.25 13.80
N SER A 110 19.39 0.19 13.31
CA SER A 110 20.54 0.59 14.15
C SER A 110 20.25 1.80 15.06
N ARG A 111 19.17 2.55 14.80
CA ARG A 111 18.71 3.69 15.62
C ARG A 111 17.55 3.32 16.55
N GLY A 112 17.19 2.03 16.62
CA GLY A 112 16.09 1.55 17.45
C GLY A 112 14.68 1.76 16.88
N ARG A 113 14.54 2.22 15.63
CA ARG A 113 13.27 2.47 14.97
C ARG A 113 12.67 1.17 14.42
N PRO A 114 11.34 0.99 14.47
CA PRO A 114 10.72 -0.27 14.08
C PRO A 114 10.81 -0.49 12.56
N LEU A 115 11.00 -1.75 12.18
CA LEU A 115 10.88 -2.27 10.82
C LEU A 115 9.96 -3.49 10.85
N TYR A 116 9.12 -3.62 9.84
CA TYR A 116 8.13 -4.68 9.70
C TYR A 116 8.40 -5.46 8.42
N GLY A 117 8.40 -6.78 8.50
CA GLY A 117 8.75 -7.59 7.34
C GLY A 117 8.58 -9.08 7.54
N LEU A 118 9.37 -9.86 6.82
CA LEU A 118 9.31 -11.32 6.86
C LEU A 118 10.69 -11.97 6.93
N ARG A 119 10.68 -13.22 7.38
CA ARG A 119 11.77 -14.18 7.22
C ARG A 119 11.28 -15.35 6.39
N ALA A 120 12.09 -15.80 5.43
CA ALA A 120 11.80 -16.94 4.57
C ALA A 120 13.06 -17.78 4.34
N THR A 121 12.88 -19.06 4.09
CA THR A 121 13.97 -19.97 3.71
C THR A 121 13.67 -20.55 2.33
N ALA A 122 14.66 -20.53 1.46
CA ALA A 122 14.53 -21.01 0.10
C ALA A 122 15.80 -21.74 -0.37
N THR A 123 15.63 -22.63 -1.32
CA THR A 123 16.72 -23.31 -2.02
C THR A 123 16.61 -23.08 -3.54
N ILE A 124 17.73 -23.14 -4.23
CA ILE A 124 17.79 -23.08 -5.70
C ILE A 124 18.91 -23.98 -6.22
N GLY A 125 18.60 -24.75 -7.26
CA GLY A 125 19.59 -25.58 -7.96
C GLY A 125 20.38 -24.73 -8.96
N ALA A 126 21.45 -24.09 -8.51
CA ALA A 126 22.33 -23.25 -9.34
C ALA A 126 23.75 -23.33 -8.82
N PRO A 127 24.78 -23.40 -9.66
CA PRO A 127 26.18 -23.53 -9.21
C PRO A 127 26.67 -22.27 -8.51
N ARG A 128 26.14 -21.10 -8.89
CA ARG A 128 26.52 -19.79 -8.37
C ARG A 128 25.38 -18.79 -8.50
N LEU A 129 25.21 -17.95 -7.48
CA LEU A 129 24.35 -16.75 -7.53
C LEU A 129 25.19 -15.52 -7.21
N ALA A 130 25.30 -14.60 -8.16
CA ALA A 130 25.92 -13.29 -7.94
C ALA A 130 24.82 -12.21 -8.00
N ILE A 131 24.73 -11.37 -6.97
CA ILE A 131 23.77 -10.27 -6.95
C ILE A 131 24.29 -9.15 -7.83
N ARG A 132 23.61 -8.93 -8.96
CA ARG A 132 23.88 -7.86 -9.91
C ARG A 132 23.41 -6.50 -9.40
N LYS A 133 22.21 -6.48 -8.81
CA LYS A 133 21.60 -5.25 -8.29
C LYS A 133 20.69 -5.55 -7.11
N ALA A 134 20.77 -4.66 -6.13
CA ALA A 134 19.78 -4.53 -5.06
C ALA A 134 19.05 -3.18 -5.24
N VAL A 135 17.72 -3.19 -5.11
CA VAL A 135 16.89 -1.98 -5.11
C VAL A 135 16.00 -2.03 -3.87
N LEU A 136 16.11 -1.02 -3.04
CA LEU A 136 15.39 -0.88 -1.78
C LEU A 136 14.73 0.49 -1.75
N SER A 137 13.43 0.56 -1.99
CA SER A 137 12.69 1.82 -2.04
C SER A 137 11.19 1.56 -2.25
N ASN A 138 10.51 2.45 -2.97
CA ASN A 138 9.15 2.29 -3.44
C ASN A 138 9.09 1.27 -4.60
N VAL A 139 7.99 0.52 -4.68
CA VAL A 139 7.74 -0.48 -5.74
C VAL A 139 7.87 0.11 -7.16
N ARG A 140 7.54 1.38 -7.36
CA ARG A 140 7.72 2.03 -8.67
C ARG A 140 9.16 1.96 -9.16
N PHE A 141 10.14 2.22 -8.30
CA PHE A 141 11.56 2.12 -8.66
C PHE A 141 12.00 0.67 -8.91
N LEU A 142 11.40 -0.31 -8.22
CA LEU A 142 11.63 -1.72 -8.54
C LEU A 142 11.12 -2.06 -9.95
N ARG A 143 9.94 -1.56 -10.32
CA ARG A 143 9.36 -1.69 -11.67
C ARG A 143 10.20 -1.01 -12.73
N ASP A 144 10.66 0.21 -12.46
CA ASP A 144 11.49 0.98 -13.38
C ASP A 144 12.83 0.26 -13.61
N TYR A 145 13.45 -0.27 -12.55
CA TYR A 145 14.65 -1.08 -12.72
C TYR A 145 14.39 -2.32 -13.58
N GLU A 146 13.26 -2.98 -13.39
CA GLU A 146 12.90 -4.16 -14.18
C GLU A 146 12.67 -3.83 -15.66
N SER A 147 12.07 -2.70 -15.97
CA SER A 147 11.70 -2.31 -17.34
C SER A 147 12.83 -1.61 -18.10
N VAL A 148 13.59 -0.72 -17.43
CA VAL A 148 14.60 0.13 -18.09
C VAL A 148 16.00 -0.01 -17.52
N GLY A 149 16.20 -0.80 -16.46
CA GLY A 149 17.52 -1.07 -15.86
C GLY A 149 18.13 0.12 -15.08
N ARG A 150 17.36 1.14 -14.76
CA ARG A 150 17.83 2.36 -14.09
C ARG A 150 17.00 2.68 -12.87
N ILE A 151 17.66 3.31 -11.88
CA ILE A 151 17.05 3.88 -10.67
C ILE A 151 17.73 5.20 -10.35
N PRO A 152 17.09 6.09 -9.58
CA PRO A 152 17.72 7.31 -9.08
C PRO A 152 18.98 7.00 -8.25
N ASP A 153 20.00 7.88 -8.33
CA ASP A 153 21.24 7.70 -7.58
C ASP A 153 21.03 7.82 -6.07
N GLU A 154 20.03 8.57 -5.64
CA GLU A 154 19.64 8.78 -4.25
C GLU A 154 19.22 7.50 -3.52
N ILE A 155 18.80 6.48 -4.28
CA ILE A 155 18.38 5.20 -3.71
C ILE A 155 19.38 4.06 -3.92
N LEU A 156 20.59 4.39 -4.33
CA LEU A 156 21.68 3.40 -4.41
C LEU A 156 22.01 2.85 -3.01
N VAL A 157 22.26 1.55 -2.94
CA VAL A 157 22.54 0.87 -1.69
C VAL A 157 23.87 0.10 -1.78
N PRO A 158 24.78 0.27 -0.80
CA PRO A 158 26.01 -0.49 -0.75
C PRO A 158 25.76 -1.94 -0.34
N LYS A 159 26.49 -2.87 -0.95
CA LYS A 159 26.55 -4.26 -0.51
C LYS A 159 27.53 -4.36 0.68
N ARG A 160 27.07 -4.95 1.78
CA ARG A 160 27.90 -5.35 2.91
C ARG A 160 27.92 -6.87 3.00
N SER A 161 29.06 -7.42 3.39
CA SER A 161 29.23 -8.86 3.63
C SER A 161 29.78 -9.08 5.02
N ASP A 162 29.15 -9.94 5.79
CA ASP A 162 29.56 -10.28 7.16
C ASP A 162 29.14 -11.71 7.52
N GLY A 163 30.10 -12.55 7.90
CA GLY A 163 29.84 -13.87 8.48
C GLY A 163 28.92 -14.78 7.65
N GLY A 164 29.06 -14.83 6.33
CA GLY A 164 28.20 -15.63 5.44
C GLY A 164 26.85 -14.96 5.10
N ARG A 165 26.73 -13.65 5.38
CA ARG A 165 25.55 -12.83 5.09
C ARG A 165 25.88 -11.74 4.08
N LEU A 166 24.90 -11.48 3.19
CA LEU A 166 24.88 -10.31 2.31
C LEU A 166 23.79 -9.38 2.80
N ILE A 167 24.15 -8.16 3.16
CA ILE A 167 23.24 -7.19 3.79
C ILE A 167 23.16 -5.95 2.92
N PHE A 168 21.93 -5.54 2.62
CA PHE A 168 21.59 -4.29 1.98
C PHE A 168 20.61 -3.55 2.87
N SER A 169 20.95 -2.35 3.28
CA SER A 169 20.08 -1.52 4.10
C SER A 169 20.38 -0.05 3.89
N ARG A 170 19.35 0.76 3.95
CA ARG A 170 19.45 2.22 3.86
C ARG A 170 18.27 2.88 4.56
N ASP A 171 18.46 4.08 5.05
CA ASP A 171 17.35 4.94 5.46
C ASP A 171 16.60 5.46 4.22
N ARG A 172 15.38 5.90 4.42
CA ARG A 172 14.63 6.67 3.44
C ARG A 172 15.34 8.00 3.16
N THR A 173 15.15 8.61 1.99
CA THR A 173 15.87 9.83 1.57
C THR A 173 15.59 11.06 2.43
N ASP A 174 14.53 11.06 3.23
CA ASP A 174 14.20 12.07 4.24
C ASP A 174 14.71 11.74 5.65
N GLY A 175 15.44 10.63 5.80
CA GLY A 175 15.98 10.17 7.07
C GLY A 175 15.01 9.36 7.95
N ALA A 176 13.79 9.12 7.50
CA ALA A 176 12.85 8.22 8.15
C ALA A 176 13.36 6.76 8.14
N PRO A 177 12.75 5.84 8.92
CA PRO A 177 13.06 4.42 8.84
C PRO A 177 12.94 3.94 7.39
N GLY A 178 13.95 3.21 6.92
CA GLY A 178 14.03 2.82 5.52
C GLY A 178 13.79 1.33 5.30
N TYR A 179 14.67 0.72 4.54
CA TYR A 179 14.45 -0.61 4.00
C TYR A 179 15.68 -1.49 4.21
N MET A 180 15.45 -2.79 4.37
CA MET A 180 16.53 -3.76 4.42
C MET A 180 16.19 -5.07 3.73
N ILE A 181 17.20 -5.73 3.16
CA ILE A 181 17.17 -7.13 2.77
C ILE A 181 18.49 -7.78 3.12
N GLU A 182 18.43 -8.91 3.81
CA GLU A 182 19.56 -9.74 4.17
C GLU A 182 19.40 -11.14 3.59
N VAL A 183 20.45 -11.66 3.02
CA VAL A 183 20.57 -13.06 2.58
C VAL A 183 21.65 -13.73 3.40
N ARG A 184 21.27 -14.68 4.24
CA ARG A 184 22.17 -15.56 4.96
C ARG A 184 22.28 -16.90 4.23
N VAL A 185 23.50 -17.31 3.89
CA VAL A 185 23.76 -18.59 3.24
C VAL A 185 23.60 -19.71 4.28
N THR A 186 22.67 -20.62 4.04
CA THR A 186 22.40 -21.78 4.91
C THR A 186 22.96 -23.08 4.34
N HIS A 187 23.13 -23.14 3.01
CA HIS A 187 23.77 -24.25 2.29
C HIS A 187 24.59 -23.70 1.12
N GLY A 188 25.81 -24.17 0.97
CA GLY A 188 26.82 -23.58 0.10
C GLY A 188 27.78 -22.65 0.88
N ARG A 189 28.42 -21.71 0.21
CA ARG A 189 29.34 -20.75 0.84
C ARG A 189 29.30 -19.39 0.13
N LEU A 190 29.68 -18.36 0.87
CA LEU A 190 29.88 -17.04 0.31
C LEU A 190 31.35 -16.87 -0.09
N GLU A 191 31.61 -16.50 -1.35
CA GLU A 191 32.94 -16.32 -1.92
C GLU A 191 32.91 -15.13 -2.90
N ASP A 192 33.77 -14.16 -2.71
CA ASP A 192 33.87 -12.91 -3.49
C ASP A 192 32.52 -12.23 -3.74
N GLY A 193 31.68 -12.22 -2.69
CA GLY A 193 30.35 -11.62 -2.74
C GLY A 193 29.32 -12.34 -3.62
N SER A 194 29.64 -13.58 -4.02
CA SER A 194 28.72 -14.50 -4.69
C SER A 194 28.45 -15.70 -3.80
N ILE A 195 27.29 -16.31 -3.97
CA ILE A 195 26.93 -17.53 -3.28
C ILE A 195 27.27 -18.71 -4.19
N ILE A 196 28.10 -19.60 -3.71
CA ILE A 196 28.54 -20.82 -4.42
C ILE A 196 27.80 -22.01 -3.83
N ALA A 197 27.33 -22.90 -4.70
CA ALA A 197 26.60 -24.10 -4.30
C ALA A 197 27.42 -25.05 -3.40
N GLY A 198 26.72 -25.86 -2.64
CA GLY A 198 27.26 -27.06 -2.00
C GLY A 198 27.68 -28.14 -2.99
N ALA A 199 28.24 -29.23 -2.49
CA ALA A 199 28.67 -30.35 -3.32
C ALA A 199 27.53 -31.03 -4.12
N ASP A 200 26.30 -30.84 -3.66
CA ASP A 200 25.06 -31.32 -4.30
C ASP A 200 24.52 -30.39 -5.40
N GLY A 201 25.21 -29.30 -5.70
CA GLY A 201 24.79 -28.31 -6.71
C GLY A 201 23.68 -27.35 -6.26
N ASN A 202 23.30 -27.37 -4.99
CA ASN A 202 22.24 -26.53 -4.45
C ASN A 202 22.79 -25.40 -3.61
N ILE A 203 22.04 -24.28 -3.60
CA ILE A 203 22.23 -23.12 -2.72
C ILE A 203 21.02 -23.05 -1.80
N GLY A 204 21.25 -22.94 -0.49
CA GLY A 204 20.22 -22.64 0.49
C GLY A 204 20.42 -21.26 1.09
N ILE A 205 19.33 -20.53 1.26
CA ILE A 205 19.36 -19.18 1.85
C ILE A 205 18.25 -19.01 2.90
N GLU A 206 18.55 -18.21 3.90
CA GLU A 206 17.54 -17.55 4.72
C GLU A 206 17.50 -16.08 4.29
N LEU A 207 16.32 -15.61 3.99
CA LEU A 207 16.00 -14.25 3.58
C LEU A 207 15.34 -13.52 4.75
N THR A 208 15.83 -12.33 5.08
CA THR A 208 15.13 -11.37 5.93
C THR A 208 14.90 -10.10 5.11
N ALA A 209 13.65 -9.62 5.05
CA ALA A 209 13.31 -8.40 4.34
C ALA A 209 12.33 -7.57 5.17
N ALA A 210 12.57 -6.26 5.28
CA ALA A 210 11.73 -5.39 6.09
C ALA A 210 11.69 -3.96 5.56
N SER A 211 10.58 -3.27 5.90
CA SER A 211 10.30 -1.88 5.61
C SER A 211 9.98 -1.13 6.90
N GLY A 212 10.41 0.12 6.97
CA GLY A 212 10.10 1.04 8.07
C GLY A 212 8.91 1.94 7.82
N GLU A 213 8.15 1.67 6.76
CA GLU A 213 6.94 2.42 6.45
C GLU A 213 5.83 2.13 7.47
N THR A 214 4.93 3.09 7.64
CA THR A 214 3.80 2.95 8.56
C THR A 214 2.89 1.81 8.13
N PRO A 215 2.65 0.79 8.98
CA PRO A 215 1.77 -0.31 8.67
C PRO A 215 0.35 0.14 8.34
N LEU A 216 -0.33 -0.62 7.51
CA LEU A 216 -1.76 -0.48 7.24
C LEU A 216 -2.56 -1.45 8.11
N THR A 217 -3.83 -1.10 8.36
CA THR A 217 -4.76 -1.90 9.15
C THR A 217 -5.53 -2.85 8.25
N GLY A 218 -5.15 -4.13 8.21
CA GLY A 218 -5.85 -5.15 7.43
C GLY A 218 -7.30 -5.34 7.89
N LEU A 219 -8.21 -5.55 6.95
CA LEU A 219 -9.55 -6.03 7.26
C LEU A 219 -9.49 -7.55 7.51
N SER A 220 -10.01 -8.02 8.64
CA SER A 220 -10.19 -9.44 8.87
C SER A 220 -11.23 -10.01 7.89
N GLU A 221 -11.24 -11.34 7.69
CA GLU A 221 -12.22 -11.95 6.79
C GLU A 221 -13.67 -11.62 7.20
N GLY A 222 -13.98 -11.62 8.47
CA GLY A 222 -15.30 -11.28 8.99
C GLY A 222 -15.69 -9.81 8.89
N GLU A 223 -14.71 -8.90 8.80
CA GLU A 223 -14.95 -7.47 8.51
C GLU A 223 -15.05 -7.19 7.01
N LEU A 224 -14.45 -8.05 6.18
CA LEU A 224 -14.40 -7.88 4.74
C LEU A 224 -15.59 -8.51 4.02
N LEU A 225 -15.90 -9.78 4.32
CA LEU A 225 -16.84 -10.60 3.57
C LEU A 225 -18.04 -11.01 4.42
N ASN A 226 -19.23 -10.96 3.82
CA ASN A 226 -20.45 -11.48 4.39
C ASN A 226 -20.72 -12.93 3.95
N GLU A 227 -21.84 -13.50 4.39
CA GLU A 227 -22.25 -14.88 4.13
C GLU A 227 -22.54 -15.21 2.67
N ARG A 228 -22.75 -14.17 1.80
CA ARG A 228 -22.98 -14.35 0.36
C ARG A 228 -21.69 -14.54 -0.43
N ALA A 229 -20.54 -14.28 0.18
CA ALA A 229 -19.25 -14.46 -0.47
C ALA A 229 -19.02 -15.93 -0.82
N ALA A 230 -18.59 -16.21 -2.04
CA ALA A 230 -18.29 -17.56 -2.49
C ALA A 230 -17.25 -18.22 -1.56
N PRO A 231 -17.33 -19.55 -1.33
CA PRO A 231 -16.42 -20.27 -0.43
C PRO A 231 -15.05 -20.59 -1.05
N ASP A 232 -14.64 -19.88 -2.11
CA ASP A 232 -13.33 -20.01 -2.75
C ASP A 232 -12.23 -19.42 -1.86
N ALA A 233 -11.48 -20.27 -1.19
CA ALA A 233 -10.42 -19.85 -0.27
C ALA A 233 -9.32 -19.05 -0.96
N ALA A 234 -8.96 -19.36 -2.20
CA ALA A 234 -7.91 -18.64 -2.93
C ALA A 234 -8.34 -17.20 -3.24
N ALA A 235 -9.57 -17.01 -3.74
CA ALA A 235 -10.13 -15.69 -4.00
C ALA A 235 -10.31 -14.88 -2.71
N ARG A 236 -10.77 -15.51 -1.61
CA ARG A 236 -10.94 -14.87 -0.29
C ARG A 236 -9.60 -14.41 0.28
N HIS A 237 -8.57 -15.24 0.22
CA HIS A 237 -7.23 -14.89 0.67
C HIS A 237 -6.63 -13.72 -0.16
N ALA A 238 -6.77 -13.77 -1.48
CA ALA A 238 -6.29 -12.70 -2.35
C ALA A 238 -6.98 -11.38 -2.02
N LEU A 239 -8.32 -11.38 -1.88
CA LEU A 239 -9.08 -10.20 -1.52
C LEU A 239 -8.71 -9.68 -0.12
N ALA A 240 -8.54 -10.57 0.86
CA ALA A 240 -8.12 -10.19 2.21
C ALA A 240 -6.74 -9.54 2.23
N PHE A 241 -5.78 -10.05 1.44
CA PHE A 241 -4.44 -9.45 1.33
C PHE A 241 -4.47 -8.04 0.71
N LEU A 242 -5.43 -7.76 -0.18
CA LEU A 242 -5.54 -6.47 -0.89
C LEU A 242 -6.41 -5.44 -0.16
N SER A 243 -7.03 -5.79 0.99
CA SER A 243 -8.05 -4.96 1.63
C SER A 243 -7.61 -4.44 3.00
N TYR A 244 -7.54 -3.12 3.13
CA TYR A 244 -7.16 -2.40 4.35
C TYR A 244 -8.18 -1.32 4.65
N ARG A 245 -8.25 -0.88 5.92
CA ARG A 245 -9.16 0.20 6.34
C ARG A 245 -8.85 1.53 5.65
N GLU A 246 -7.58 1.79 5.38
CA GLU A 246 -7.10 3.03 4.78
C GLU A 246 -7.26 3.04 3.26
N LYS A 247 -7.30 1.88 2.60
CA LYS A 247 -7.44 1.73 1.16
C LYS A 247 -7.52 0.28 0.70
N PHE A 248 -8.05 0.08 -0.50
CA PHE A 248 -7.89 -1.16 -1.25
C PHE A 248 -6.71 -1.02 -2.21
N MET A 249 -5.91 -2.09 -2.34
CA MET A 249 -4.83 -2.18 -3.31
C MET A 249 -5.38 -2.59 -4.66
N ALA A 250 -4.94 -1.96 -5.73
CA ALA A 250 -5.33 -2.36 -7.09
C ALA A 250 -4.79 -3.75 -7.48
N GLY A 251 -3.66 -4.15 -6.90
CA GLY A 251 -3.06 -5.45 -7.13
C GLY A 251 -1.91 -5.74 -6.19
N SER A 252 -1.19 -6.86 -6.44
CA SER A 252 0.02 -7.18 -5.71
C SER A 252 1.23 -6.41 -6.28
N TRP A 253 2.45 -6.83 -6.08
CA TRP A 253 3.65 -5.99 -6.07
C TRP A 253 3.74 -4.86 -7.12
N ARG A 254 3.20 -5.01 -8.34
CA ARG A 254 3.26 -3.96 -9.39
C ARG A 254 2.28 -2.81 -9.16
N PHE A 255 1.15 -3.06 -8.51
CA PHE A 255 0.07 -2.13 -8.26
C PHE A 255 -0.30 -2.13 -6.77
N ASN A 256 0.71 -2.16 -5.93
CA ASN A 256 0.61 -2.35 -4.49
C ASN A 256 0.25 -1.04 -3.77
N THR A 257 -0.73 -0.33 -4.32
CA THR A 257 -1.25 0.93 -3.79
C THR A 257 -2.69 1.18 -4.23
N TYR A 258 -3.26 2.30 -3.80
CA TYR A 258 -4.59 2.77 -4.17
C TYR A 258 -4.64 3.19 -5.66
N PHE A 259 -5.75 2.81 -6.31
CA PHE A 259 -6.21 3.37 -7.57
C PHE A 259 -7.72 3.64 -7.46
N GLY A 260 -8.17 4.85 -7.86
CA GLY A 260 -9.56 5.30 -7.69
C GLY A 260 -10.55 4.42 -8.41
N ARG A 261 -10.34 4.24 -9.72
CA ARG A 261 -11.17 3.38 -10.57
C ARG A 261 -11.25 1.95 -10.06
N ASP A 262 -10.10 1.35 -9.77
CA ASP A 262 -10.01 -0.04 -9.30
C ASP A 262 -10.73 -0.22 -7.96
N THR A 263 -10.59 0.74 -7.04
CA THR A 263 -11.31 0.75 -5.78
C THR A 263 -12.82 0.84 -5.99
N LEU A 264 -13.29 1.81 -6.80
CA LEU A 264 -14.71 2.02 -7.05
C LEU A 264 -15.35 0.83 -7.77
N MET A 265 -14.67 0.27 -8.79
CA MET A 265 -15.14 -0.93 -9.49
C MET A 265 -15.19 -2.13 -8.56
N SER A 266 -14.14 -2.36 -7.76
CA SER A 266 -14.10 -3.48 -6.81
C SER A 266 -15.21 -3.36 -5.78
N VAL A 267 -15.39 -2.19 -5.18
CA VAL A 267 -16.50 -1.94 -4.24
C VAL A 267 -17.85 -2.20 -4.92
N ARG A 268 -18.08 -1.67 -6.11
CA ARG A 268 -19.38 -1.82 -6.81
C ARG A 268 -19.70 -3.25 -7.16
N LEU A 269 -18.72 -3.98 -7.71
CA LEU A 269 -18.91 -5.35 -8.17
C LEU A 269 -19.04 -6.34 -7.01
N LEU A 270 -18.25 -6.12 -5.94
CA LEU A 270 -18.23 -7.00 -4.78
C LEU A 270 -19.23 -6.60 -3.68
N MET A 271 -19.92 -5.47 -3.80
CA MET A 271 -20.85 -4.93 -2.79
C MET A 271 -21.84 -5.97 -2.24
N PRO A 272 -22.42 -6.89 -3.03
CA PRO A 272 -23.30 -7.93 -2.50
C PRO A 272 -22.64 -8.92 -1.54
N ALA A 273 -21.30 -9.08 -1.64
CA ALA A 273 -20.49 -10.01 -0.86
C ALA A 273 -19.64 -9.33 0.21
N LEU A 274 -19.54 -8.00 0.21
CA LEU A 274 -18.80 -7.23 1.19
C LEU A 274 -19.64 -6.94 2.43
N GLN A 275 -18.96 -6.82 3.57
CA GLN A 275 -19.54 -6.22 4.76
C GLN A 275 -19.68 -4.70 4.58
N PRO A 276 -20.65 -4.04 5.24
CA PRO A 276 -20.79 -2.58 5.18
C PRO A 276 -19.49 -1.84 5.50
N ALA A 277 -18.76 -2.26 6.53
CA ALA A 277 -17.48 -1.64 6.91
C ALA A 277 -16.42 -1.68 5.80
N ALA A 278 -16.40 -2.73 4.99
CA ALA A 278 -15.49 -2.84 3.85
C ALA A 278 -15.90 -1.91 2.69
N VAL A 279 -17.20 -1.79 2.43
CA VAL A 279 -17.73 -0.83 1.43
C VAL A 279 -17.40 0.60 1.85
N GLU A 280 -17.63 0.93 3.13
CA GLU A 280 -17.33 2.24 3.71
C GLU A 280 -15.84 2.57 3.68
N ALA A 281 -14.96 1.60 3.97
CA ALA A 281 -13.51 1.75 3.86
C ALA A 281 -13.09 2.06 2.42
N GLY A 282 -13.64 1.37 1.42
CA GLY A 282 -13.36 1.62 0.01
C GLY A 282 -13.84 3.00 -0.46
N ILE A 283 -15.08 3.38 -0.17
CA ILE A 283 -15.60 4.72 -0.51
C ILE A 283 -14.83 5.79 0.26
N GLY A 284 -14.57 5.59 1.55
CA GLY A 284 -13.81 6.51 2.40
C GLY A 284 -12.38 6.74 1.88
N ALA A 285 -11.72 5.70 1.38
CA ALA A 285 -10.40 5.80 0.75
C ALA A 285 -10.39 6.74 -0.47
N VAL A 286 -11.45 6.70 -1.27
CA VAL A 286 -11.63 7.59 -2.43
C VAL A 286 -11.88 9.03 -1.97
N LEU A 287 -12.78 9.23 -1.01
CA LEU A 287 -13.09 10.54 -0.44
C LEU A 287 -11.86 11.19 0.20
N ALA A 288 -11.02 10.42 0.91
CA ALA A 288 -9.78 10.90 1.54
C ALA A 288 -8.75 11.45 0.53
N ARG A 289 -8.86 11.08 -0.74
CA ARG A 289 -7.94 11.46 -1.84
C ARG A 289 -8.56 12.41 -2.85
N MET A 290 -9.72 12.95 -2.53
CA MET A 290 -10.40 13.95 -3.38
C MET A 290 -9.74 15.33 -3.23
N ASN A 291 -9.67 16.09 -4.31
CA ASN A 291 -9.22 17.48 -4.26
C ASN A 291 -10.37 18.47 -3.95
N GLU A 292 -10.02 19.73 -3.82
CA GLU A 292 -10.98 20.80 -3.53
C GLU A 292 -12.00 21.05 -4.66
N ALA A 293 -11.68 20.67 -5.90
CA ALA A 293 -12.58 20.75 -7.03
C ALA A 293 -13.60 19.60 -7.09
N GLY A 294 -13.44 18.55 -6.27
CA GLY A 294 -14.29 17.36 -6.27
C GLY A 294 -13.84 16.27 -7.24
N GLU A 295 -12.62 16.39 -7.78
CA GLU A 295 -12.02 15.36 -8.63
C GLU A 295 -11.48 14.21 -7.77
N VAL A 296 -11.64 12.99 -8.26
CA VAL A 296 -11.15 11.76 -7.64
C VAL A 296 -9.71 11.48 -8.10
N ALA A 297 -8.81 11.20 -7.15
CA ALA A 297 -7.46 10.80 -7.51
C ALA A 297 -7.47 9.42 -8.17
N HIS A 298 -6.84 9.31 -9.33
CA HIS A 298 -6.67 8.04 -10.02
C HIS A 298 -5.64 7.14 -9.33
N GLU A 299 -4.49 7.71 -8.97
CA GLU A 299 -3.38 6.99 -8.36
C GLU A 299 -2.70 7.86 -7.30
N GLU A 300 -2.09 7.21 -6.31
CA GLU A 300 -1.23 7.85 -5.32
C GLU A 300 0.22 7.44 -5.50
N GLY A 301 1.15 8.40 -5.45
CA GLY A 301 2.55 8.17 -5.20
C GLY A 301 2.84 8.31 -3.72
N LEU A 302 3.52 7.35 -3.12
CA LEU A 302 3.73 7.29 -1.67
C LEU A 302 5.18 7.37 -1.28
N SER A 303 5.42 7.78 -0.04
CA SER A 303 6.70 7.63 0.62
C SER A 303 7.85 8.22 -0.18
N GLU A 304 8.93 7.50 -0.37
CA GLU A 304 10.13 7.95 -1.08
C GLU A 304 9.88 8.32 -2.55
N PHE A 305 8.90 7.66 -3.21
CA PHE A 305 8.52 8.06 -4.56
C PHE A 305 7.91 9.47 -4.57
N ALA A 306 6.99 9.76 -3.65
CA ALA A 306 6.38 11.08 -3.53
C ALA A 306 7.43 12.18 -3.21
N ILE A 307 8.40 11.87 -2.36
CA ILE A 307 9.49 12.78 -1.99
C ILE A 307 10.34 13.12 -3.22
N LEU A 308 10.78 12.12 -3.96
CA LEU A 308 11.64 12.31 -5.13
C LEU A 308 10.88 12.95 -6.30
N ASP A 309 9.61 12.61 -6.49
CA ASP A 309 8.75 13.21 -7.51
C ASP A 309 8.55 14.72 -7.27
N ARG A 310 8.25 15.12 -6.03
CA ARG A 310 8.15 16.55 -5.67
C ARG A 310 9.45 17.30 -5.89
N ARG A 311 10.59 16.72 -5.49
CA ARG A 311 11.91 17.32 -5.73
C ARG A 311 12.19 17.53 -7.21
N LYS A 312 11.86 16.55 -8.05
CA LYS A 312 12.05 16.60 -9.50
C LYS A 312 11.17 17.66 -10.16
N ASN A 313 9.92 17.81 -9.71
CA ASN A 313 8.95 18.72 -10.30
C ASN A 313 9.02 20.15 -9.75
N GLY A 314 10.01 20.45 -8.88
CA GLY A 314 10.18 21.78 -8.28
C GLY A 314 9.13 22.15 -7.23
N ASN A 315 8.25 21.22 -6.85
CA ASN A 315 7.19 21.41 -5.86
C ASN A 315 7.69 21.11 -4.42
N ALA A 316 8.98 21.26 -4.19
CA ALA A 316 9.60 20.93 -2.90
C ALA A 316 9.20 21.87 -1.74
N ALA A 317 8.49 22.94 -2.02
CA ALA A 317 8.24 24.04 -1.09
C ALA A 317 6.76 24.29 -0.76
N ASP A 318 5.92 23.26 -0.79
CA ASP A 318 4.61 23.39 -0.14
C ASP A 318 4.78 23.05 1.35
N ASP A 319 5.11 24.05 2.15
CA ASP A 319 5.32 23.94 3.61
C ASP A 319 4.05 23.48 4.37
N THR A 320 2.90 23.39 3.68
CA THR A 320 1.65 22.91 4.25
C THR A 320 1.51 21.40 4.20
N LEU A 321 2.35 20.71 3.40
CA LEU A 321 2.34 19.27 3.26
C LEU A 321 3.45 18.61 4.08
N ALA A 322 3.16 17.48 4.71
CA ALA A 322 4.21 16.64 5.30
C ALA A 322 5.21 16.20 4.20
N ALA A 323 6.48 16.05 4.57
CA ALA A 323 7.54 15.71 3.62
C ALA A 323 7.24 14.43 2.83
N ASP A 324 6.54 13.48 3.43
CA ASP A 324 6.13 12.20 2.87
C ASP A 324 4.65 12.11 2.50
N ALA A 325 3.91 13.24 2.50
CA ALA A 325 2.53 13.25 2.05
C ALA A 325 2.41 12.64 0.64
N PRO A 326 1.34 11.91 0.33
CA PRO A 326 1.13 11.35 -1.00
C PRO A 326 1.13 12.42 -2.10
N THR A 327 1.67 12.08 -3.27
CA THR A 327 1.35 12.78 -4.51
C THR A 327 0.13 12.12 -5.14
N LEU A 328 -0.86 12.90 -5.57
CA LEU A 328 -2.10 12.39 -6.15
C LEU A 328 -2.16 12.74 -7.64
N ASP A 329 -2.48 11.77 -8.48
CA ASP A 329 -2.70 11.99 -9.92
C ASP A 329 -4.21 12.15 -10.20
N PHE A 330 -4.58 13.33 -10.69
CA PHE A 330 -5.93 13.65 -11.15
C PHE A 330 -6.02 13.69 -12.68
N GLY A 331 -5.11 13.04 -13.38
CA GLY A 331 -5.04 13.07 -14.85
C GLY A 331 -6.14 12.30 -15.55
N MET A 332 -6.67 11.26 -14.92
CA MET A 332 -7.81 10.49 -15.42
C MET A 332 -9.12 11.20 -15.07
N ILE A 333 -10.14 11.04 -15.89
CA ILE A 333 -11.43 11.73 -15.70
C ILE A 333 -12.57 10.75 -15.42
N ASP A 334 -12.43 9.48 -15.72
CA ASP A 334 -13.47 8.47 -15.51
C ASP A 334 -13.71 8.17 -14.03
N ASP A 335 -12.68 8.23 -13.19
CA ASP A 335 -12.79 8.10 -11.74
C ASP A 335 -13.81 9.08 -11.14
N ASP A 336 -13.85 10.33 -11.65
CA ASP A 336 -14.70 11.40 -11.16
C ASP A 336 -16.19 11.05 -11.23
N TYR A 337 -16.60 10.30 -12.28
CA TYR A 337 -18.00 9.93 -12.55
C TYR A 337 -18.39 8.56 -12.00
N MET A 338 -17.45 7.79 -11.46
CA MET A 338 -17.74 6.48 -10.88
C MET A 338 -18.17 6.55 -9.41
N LEU A 339 -17.76 7.59 -8.68
CA LEU A 339 -18.04 7.71 -7.25
C LEU A 339 -19.54 7.82 -6.96
N ALA A 340 -20.26 8.69 -7.67
CA ALA A 340 -21.69 8.92 -7.43
C ALA A 340 -22.54 7.64 -7.58
N PRO A 341 -22.44 6.84 -8.66
CA PRO A 341 -23.16 5.58 -8.78
C PRO A 341 -22.83 4.55 -7.70
N VAL A 342 -21.55 4.46 -7.30
CA VAL A 342 -21.14 3.53 -6.25
C VAL A 342 -21.69 3.95 -4.89
N ALA A 343 -21.59 5.23 -4.56
CA ALA A 343 -22.16 5.78 -3.32
C ALA A 343 -23.69 5.63 -3.27
N ALA A 344 -24.39 5.94 -4.38
CA ALA A 344 -25.84 5.79 -4.45
C ALA A 344 -26.27 4.32 -4.26
N ALA A 345 -25.57 3.38 -4.88
CA ALA A 345 -25.86 1.96 -4.69
C ALA A 345 -25.72 1.57 -3.21
N TYR A 346 -24.62 1.96 -2.56
CA TYR A 346 -24.44 1.66 -1.14
C TYR A 346 -25.49 2.33 -0.26
N LEU A 347 -25.63 3.64 -0.36
CA LEU A 347 -26.46 4.44 0.55
C LEU A 347 -27.97 4.22 0.40
N LEU A 348 -28.44 3.83 -0.80
CA LEU A 348 -29.86 3.71 -1.11
C LEU A 348 -30.36 2.27 -1.24
N GLU A 349 -29.46 1.30 -1.48
CA GLU A 349 -29.85 -0.08 -1.79
C GLU A 349 -29.30 -1.11 -0.80
N TYR A 350 -28.12 -0.86 -0.21
CA TYR A 350 -27.45 -1.82 0.66
C TYR A 350 -27.42 -1.41 2.13
N ALA A 351 -27.19 -0.14 2.43
CA ALA A 351 -27.18 0.35 3.81
C ALA A 351 -28.60 0.63 4.31
N SER A 352 -28.86 0.42 5.61
CA SER A 352 -30.03 1.02 6.23
C SER A 352 -29.92 2.55 6.24
N THR A 353 -31.03 3.26 6.36
CA THR A 353 -31.03 4.72 6.44
C THR A 353 -30.14 5.23 7.61
N GLU A 354 -30.11 4.51 8.72
CA GLU A 354 -29.28 4.86 9.87
C GLU A 354 -27.78 4.68 9.54
N GLN A 355 -27.40 3.56 8.95
CA GLN A 355 -26.04 3.31 8.50
C GLN A 355 -25.58 4.34 7.45
N ALA A 356 -26.41 4.64 6.47
CA ALA A 356 -26.12 5.65 5.46
C ALA A 356 -25.86 7.04 6.10
N ARG A 357 -26.69 7.47 7.03
CA ARG A 357 -26.50 8.73 7.76
C ARG A 357 -25.25 8.70 8.63
N ALA A 358 -24.99 7.59 9.31
CA ALA A 358 -23.80 7.43 10.15
C ALA A 358 -22.52 7.51 9.30
N PHE A 359 -22.47 6.82 8.16
CA PHE A 359 -21.34 6.90 7.22
C PHE A 359 -21.13 8.33 6.70
N LEU A 360 -22.20 9.01 6.25
CA LEU A 360 -22.09 10.37 5.72
C LEU A 360 -21.61 11.40 6.78
N ALA A 361 -21.88 11.15 8.05
CA ALA A 361 -21.41 11.97 9.15
C ALA A 361 -19.99 11.65 9.62
N GLN A 362 -19.40 10.53 9.21
CA GLN A 362 -18.04 10.14 9.61
C GLN A 362 -17.01 11.16 9.10
N PRO A 363 -16.04 11.56 9.95
CA PRO A 363 -14.93 12.39 9.53
C PRO A 363 -13.99 11.56 8.63
N VAL A 364 -13.73 12.03 7.45
CA VAL A 364 -12.74 11.48 6.53
C VAL A 364 -11.47 12.32 6.63
N VAL A 365 -10.38 11.71 7.07
CA VAL A 365 -9.08 12.37 7.18
C VAL A 365 -8.44 12.48 5.80
N SER A 366 -8.00 13.68 5.44
CA SER A 366 -7.29 13.92 4.17
C SER A 366 -6.02 13.07 4.07
N ALA A 367 -5.82 12.41 2.96
CA ALA A 367 -4.60 11.63 2.70
C ALA A 367 -3.36 12.52 2.52
N THR A 368 -3.52 13.79 2.13
CA THR A 368 -2.42 14.72 1.85
C THR A 368 -2.17 15.73 2.96
N ARG A 369 -3.19 16.10 3.74
CA ARG A 369 -3.10 17.12 4.78
C ARG A 369 -3.38 16.51 6.15
N ALA A 370 -2.33 16.28 6.91
CA ALA A 370 -2.46 15.71 8.25
C ALA A 370 -3.31 16.62 9.15
N GLY A 371 -4.33 16.03 9.77
CA GLY A 371 -5.25 16.73 10.68
C GLY A 371 -6.47 17.37 10.01
N ASP A 372 -6.49 17.56 8.70
CA ASP A 372 -7.68 18.00 8.00
C ASP A 372 -8.67 16.85 7.86
N HIS A 373 -9.91 17.10 8.22
CA HIS A 373 -10.99 16.14 8.08
C HIS A 373 -12.30 16.84 7.76
N GLU A 374 -13.10 16.22 6.95
CA GLU A 374 -14.44 16.66 6.60
C GLU A 374 -15.42 15.48 6.66
N PRO A 375 -16.71 15.72 6.92
CA PRO A 375 -17.70 14.67 6.83
C PRO A 375 -17.73 14.02 5.43
N ALA A 376 -17.87 12.71 5.36
CA ALA A 376 -17.98 11.97 4.09
C ALA A 376 -19.09 12.55 3.19
N GLY A 377 -20.19 13.00 3.78
CA GLY A 377 -21.31 13.63 3.06
C GLY A 377 -20.92 14.95 2.39
N ALA A 378 -20.08 15.76 3.02
CA ALA A 378 -19.60 17.02 2.45
C ALA A 378 -18.67 16.77 1.25
N LEU A 379 -17.76 15.80 1.39
CA LEU A 379 -16.86 15.39 0.31
C LEU A 379 -17.65 14.79 -0.86
N LEU A 380 -18.63 13.92 -0.59
CA LEU A 380 -19.50 13.37 -1.64
C LEU A 380 -20.26 14.49 -2.36
N ALA A 381 -20.86 15.43 -1.63
CA ALA A 381 -21.56 16.56 -2.22
C ALA A 381 -20.66 17.40 -3.13
N ARG A 382 -19.38 17.56 -2.76
CA ARG A 382 -18.37 18.24 -3.59
C ARG A 382 -18.16 17.54 -4.93
N ASN A 383 -18.04 16.20 -4.95
CA ASN A 383 -17.93 15.43 -6.20
C ASN A 383 -19.21 15.55 -7.05
N LEU A 384 -20.40 15.46 -6.43
CA LEU A 384 -21.66 15.61 -7.19
C LEU A 384 -21.75 16.98 -7.87
N ARG A 385 -21.29 18.04 -7.20
CA ARG A 385 -21.22 19.38 -7.83
C ARG A 385 -20.22 19.40 -8.99
N HIS A 386 -19.07 18.78 -8.84
CA HIS A 386 -18.11 18.63 -9.93
C HIS A 386 -18.75 17.95 -11.13
N VAL A 387 -19.41 16.81 -10.95
CA VAL A 387 -20.13 16.06 -12.01
C VAL A 387 -21.15 16.95 -12.75
N VAL A 388 -21.99 17.65 -12.00
CA VAL A 388 -23.03 18.54 -12.58
C VAL A 388 -22.39 19.70 -13.35
N MET A 389 -21.36 20.33 -12.79
CA MET A 389 -20.67 21.45 -13.46
C MET A 389 -19.99 21.01 -14.76
N GLN A 390 -19.37 19.84 -14.77
CA GLN A 390 -18.72 19.31 -15.99
C GLN A 390 -19.74 18.92 -17.08
N ALA A 391 -20.93 18.46 -16.71
CA ALA A 391 -21.99 18.07 -17.64
C ALA A 391 -22.78 19.28 -18.21
N ARG A 392 -22.81 20.42 -17.51
CA ARG A 392 -23.59 21.64 -17.86
C ARG A 392 -23.35 22.12 -19.29
N PRO A 393 -22.12 22.22 -19.84
CA PRO A 393 -21.91 22.70 -21.21
C PRO A 393 -22.66 21.87 -22.26
N PHE A 394 -22.78 20.55 -22.06
CA PHE A 394 -23.53 19.70 -22.97
C PHE A 394 -25.05 19.84 -22.78
N ALA A 395 -25.51 20.03 -21.55
CA ALA A 395 -26.92 20.30 -21.28
C ALA A 395 -27.39 21.61 -21.92
N GLU A 396 -26.57 22.66 -21.90
CA GLU A 396 -26.86 23.96 -22.53
C GLU A 396 -26.73 23.93 -24.05
N ARG A 397 -25.79 23.13 -24.59
CA ARG A 397 -25.53 23.03 -26.02
C ARG A 397 -25.18 21.58 -26.41
N GLN A 398 -26.14 20.85 -26.91
CA GLN A 398 -26.01 19.44 -27.29
C GLN A 398 -25.23 19.28 -28.62
N ASN A 399 -23.89 19.38 -28.52
CA ASN A 399 -22.99 19.15 -29.65
C ASN A 399 -21.67 18.52 -29.17
N ALA A 400 -20.88 17.97 -30.11
CA ALA A 400 -19.66 17.26 -29.82
C ALA A 400 -18.58 18.11 -29.10
N LEU A 401 -18.57 19.45 -29.28
CA LEU A 401 -17.57 20.31 -28.65
C LEU A 401 -17.89 20.60 -27.18
N SER A 402 -19.11 20.29 -26.74
CA SER A 402 -19.57 20.43 -25.37
C SER A 402 -19.44 19.13 -24.56
N LEU A 403 -18.97 18.05 -25.19
CA LEU A 403 -18.64 16.80 -24.49
C LEU A 403 -17.44 17.03 -23.56
N ILE A 404 -17.37 16.23 -22.49
CA ILE A 404 -16.27 16.29 -21.54
C ILE A 404 -15.01 15.73 -22.20
N PRO A 405 -13.97 16.57 -22.39
CA PRO A 405 -12.69 16.13 -22.96
C PRO A 405 -11.79 15.54 -21.90
N ILE A 406 -10.77 14.78 -22.31
CA ILE A 406 -9.64 14.48 -21.44
C ILE A 406 -8.91 15.78 -21.09
N LYS A 407 -8.20 15.79 -19.96
CA LYS A 407 -7.49 16.98 -19.45
C LYS A 407 -6.46 17.50 -20.44
N ALA A 408 -6.31 18.81 -20.50
CA ALA A 408 -5.36 19.45 -21.41
C ALA A 408 -3.92 18.96 -21.14
N GLY A 409 -3.17 18.71 -22.23
CA GLY A 409 -1.79 18.22 -22.15
C GLY A 409 -1.66 16.71 -21.86
N ARG A 410 -2.76 15.98 -21.67
CA ARG A 410 -2.75 14.52 -21.52
C ARG A 410 -3.05 13.85 -22.86
N LEU A 411 -2.38 12.72 -23.11
CA LEU A 411 -2.64 11.85 -24.27
C LEU A 411 -3.70 10.79 -23.94
N THR A 412 -3.80 10.44 -22.66
CA THR A 412 -4.74 9.49 -22.10
C THR A 412 -5.44 10.13 -20.90
N GLY A 413 -6.62 9.67 -20.55
CA GLY A 413 -7.37 10.27 -19.44
C GLY A 413 -8.63 9.49 -19.07
N GLN A 414 -8.72 8.25 -19.50
CA GLN A 414 -9.87 7.37 -19.27
C GLN A 414 -9.43 5.91 -19.19
N TRP A 415 -10.34 5.01 -18.88
CA TRP A 415 -10.18 3.56 -18.84
C TRP A 415 -9.28 2.98 -19.95
N ARG A 416 -9.39 3.43 -21.17
CA ARG A 416 -8.67 2.88 -22.32
C ARG A 416 -7.33 3.54 -22.59
N ASP A 417 -6.64 4.08 -21.77
CA ASP A 417 -5.28 4.63 -21.93
C ASP A 417 -4.75 4.64 -23.40
N SER A 418 -5.50 5.29 -24.29
CA SER A 418 -5.28 5.29 -25.74
C SER A 418 -5.40 6.68 -26.33
N GLU A 419 -4.53 7.02 -27.26
CA GLU A 419 -4.58 8.22 -28.07
C GLU A 419 -5.63 8.12 -29.21
N GLU A 420 -6.19 6.94 -29.42
CA GLU A 420 -7.19 6.67 -30.44
C GLU A 420 -8.60 6.82 -29.88
N GLY A 421 -9.55 7.15 -30.73
CA GLY A 421 -10.96 7.30 -30.37
C GLY A 421 -11.58 8.60 -30.87
N LEU A 422 -12.67 9.03 -30.27
CA LEU A 422 -13.42 10.23 -30.67
C LEU A 422 -12.54 11.49 -30.61
N GLY A 423 -12.50 12.23 -31.71
CA GLY A 423 -11.72 13.47 -31.80
C GLY A 423 -10.22 13.22 -31.60
N ARG A 424 -9.67 12.11 -32.07
CA ARG A 424 -8.27 11.67 -31.87
C ARG A 424 -7.94 11.45 -30.39
N GLY A 425 -8.81 10.76 -29.69
CA GLY A 425 -8.66 10.46 -28.26
C GLY A 425 -9.05 11.61 -27.32
N ARG A 426 -9.46 12.77 -27.85
CA ARG A 426 -9.81 13.92 -27.02
C ARG A 426 -11.05 13.70 -26.16
N TYR A 427 -12.05 12.97 -26.66
CA TYR A 427 -13.31 12.74 -25.98
C TYR A 427 -13.43 11.28 -25.55
N ALA A 428 -13.57 11.07 -24.25
CA ALA A 428 -13.77 9.76 -23.68
C ALA A 428 -15.21 9.29 -23.96
N TYR A 429 -15.37 8.29 -24.85
CA TYR A 429 -16.70 7.77 -25.17
C TYR A 429 -17.38 7.18 -23.94
N ASP A 430 -16.68 6.34 -23.19
CA ASP A 430 -17.20 5.67 -22.00
C ASP A 430 -17.68 6.67 -20.93
N VAL A 431 -16.93 7.76 -20.75
CA VAL A 431 -17.30 8.83 -19.82
C VAL A 431 -18.57 9.52 -20.29
N ASN A 432 -18.59 10.02 -21.52
CA ASN A 432 -19.72 10.82 -22.00
C ASN A 432 -20.99 10.01 -22.27
N ALA A 433 -20.87 8.73 -22.71
CA ALA A 433 -22.00 7.91 -23.09
C ALA A 433 -22.58 7.06 -21.95
N ALA A 434 -21.78 6.75 -20.91
CA ALA A 434 -22.19 5.85 -19.84
C ALA A 434 -21.98 6.43 -18.45
N LEU A 435 -20.77 6.87 -18.09
CA LEU A 435 -20.47 7.23 -16.71
C LEU A 435 -21.12 8.54 -16.27
N VAL A 436 -21.10 9.58 -17.11
CA VAL A 436 -21.74 10.87 -16.79
C VAL A 436 -23.27 10.72 -16.64
N PRO A 437 -24.01 10.08 -17.56
CA PRO A 437 -25.45 9.83 -17.36
C PRO A 437 -25.73 9.06 -16.06
N ALA A 438 -24.95 8.01 -15.76
CA ALA A 438 -25.11 7.24 -14.53
C ALA A 438 -24.81 8.09 -13.27
N ALA A 439 -23.80 8.96 -13.34
CA ALA A 439 -23.45 9.86 -12.23
C ALA A 439 -24.54 10.92 -11.99
N LEU A 440 -25.13 11.48 -13.04
CA LEU A 440 -26.24 12.44 -12.93
C LEU A 440 -27.49 11.78 -12.35
N GLU A 441 -27.85 10.58 -12.84
CA GLU A 441 -28.98 9.80 -12.29
C GLU A 441 -28.75 9.50 -10.79
N ALA A 442 -27.55 9.04 -10.42
CA ALA A 442 -27.20 8.78 -9.03
C ALA A 442 -27.28 10.05 -8.18
N THR A 443 -26.83 11.19 -8.69
CA THR A 443 -26.93 12.50 -8.05
C THR A 443 -28.40 12.85 -7.76
N GLY A 444 -29.27 12.74 -8.76
CA GLY A 444 -30.70 12.97 -8.60
C GLY A 444 -31.34 12.07 -7.55
N ARG A 445 -31.00 10.78 -7.53
CA ARG A 445 -31.49 9.81 -6.53
C ARG A 445 -31.04 10.16 -5.11
N LEU A 446 -29.78 10.53 -4.91
CA LEU A 446 -29.23 10.93 -3.60
C LEU A 446 -29.87 12.21 -3.07
N LEU A 447 -30.10 13.20 -3.94
CA LEU A 447 -30.78 14.44 -3.58
C LEU A 447 -32.26 14.19 -3.20
N HIS A 448 -32.95 13.35 -3.98
CA HIS A 448 -34.36 13.01 -3.71
C HIS A 448 -34.51 12.28 -2.35
N ALA A 449 -33.52 11.45 -1.98
CA ALA A 449 -33.53 10.74 -0.71
C ALA A 449 -33.29 11.65 0.51
N GLY A 450 -32.85 12.91 0.32
CA GLY A 450 -32.60 13.87 1.36
C GLY A 450 -31.42 13.54 2.28
N LEU A 451 -30.60 12.54 1.92
CA LEU A 451 -29.44 12.12 2.72
C LEU A 451 -28.33 13.18 2.79
N LEU A 452 -28.24 14.01 1.76
CA LEU A 452 -27.19 15.03 1.62
C LEU A 452 -27.64 16.41 2.14
N ASP A 453 -28.89 16.58 2.59
CA ASP A 453 -29.42 17.86 3.05
C ASP A 453 -28.56 18.53 4.17
N PRO A 454 -27.98 17.77 5.12
CA PRO A 454 -27.11 18.37 6.15
C PRO A 454 -25.79 18.95 5.63
N TYR A 455 -25.39 18.59 4.41
CA TYR A 455 -24.08 18.92 3.81
C TYR A 455 -24.18 19.91 2.65
N LEU A 456 -25.38 20.39 2.33
CA LEU A 456 -25.67 21.32 1.23
C LEU A 456 -26.34 22.59 1.77
N SER A 457 -25.86 23.74 1.35
CA SER A 457 -26.64 24.96 1.50
C SER A 457 -27.88 24.94 0.60
N PRO A 458 -28.93 25.73 0.89
CA PRO A 458 -30.11 25.83 0.01
C PRO A 458 -29.78 26.22 -1.44
N ALA A 459 -28.75 27.05 -1.64
CA ALA A 459 -28.30 27.46 -2.96
C ALA A 459 -27.68 26.28 -3.73
N GLU A 460 -26.76 25.54 -3.08
CA GLU A 460 -26.11 24.36 -3.66
C GLU A 460 -27.11 23.25 -3.99
N ARG A 461 -28.07 23.03 -3.09
CA ARG A 461 -29.15 22.08 -3.35
C ARG A 461 -29.99 22.48 -4.55
N GLY A 462 -30.33 23.77 -4.69
CA GLY A 462 -31.06 24.29 -5.83
C GLY A 462 -30.27 24.14 -7.15
N GLU A 463 -28.98 24.40 -7.12
CA GLU A 463 -28.09 24.23 -8.27
C GLU A 463 -28.02 22.77 -8.74
N LEU A 464 -27.80 21.83 -7.81
CA LEU A 464 -27.75 20.40 -8.11
C LEU A 464 -29.10 19.85 -8.60
N SER A 465 -30.22 20.25 -7.97
CA SER A 465 -31.57 19.76 -8.33
C SER A 465 -32.06 20.29 -9.69
N GLY A 466 -31.57 21.45 -10.14
CA GLY A 466 -31.92 22.02 -11.42
C GLY A 466 -31.15 21.43 -12.62
N ALA A 467 -30.09 20.66 -12.35
CA ALA A 467 -29.17 20.12 -13.35
C ALA A 467 -29.18 18.57 -13.41
N ALA A 468 -29.67 17.89 -12.37
CA ALA A 468 -29.86 16.44 -12.31
C ALA A 468 -31.31 16.06 -12.67
#